data_5e09d2429f99f30da1caaed68bae1593
#
_entry.id   5e09d2429f99f30da1caaed68bae1593
#
_cell.length_a   1.000
_cell.length_b   1.000
_cell.length_c   1.000
_cell.angle_alpha   90.00
_cell.angle_beta   90.00
_cell.angle_gamma   90.00
#
_symmetry.space_group_name_H-M   'P 1'
#
loop_
_entity.id
_entity.type
_entity.pdbx_description
1 polymer ?
#
loop_
_entity_poly.entity_id
_entity_poly.type
_entity_poly.pdbx_seq_one_letter_code
_entity_poly.pdbx_strand_id
1 'polypeptide(L)'
;DLEALSKRIRDIRSGNYAGYKDVTDGNGLSGDGDPAKATDATGAAAKDENASRGRNSRMAGHDLEDTFSQLEDIRQGMACAVDEQMRSERMKVELIANVSHDIKTPLTSIISYVQFLKEEKDLPDHVQDYVKILDEKSQRLKNMVQDVFAVSKAASGELPMHMEELDFGKLLCQTLADMEEQIGSSKVSFRTEIPESPVMILTDGQRMYRVFQNLFQNAIQYSLDGSRVFVTLQTDGRLAVASVKNTSHLELEKDKDFTERFARGDQSRTDGGSGLGLSIARSFTEACGGTFSWETNADLFVVTVSFRIPEYV
;
A
#
# COMPACT_ATOMS: atom_id res chain seq x y z
N ASP A 1 -34.98 -8.01 24.79
CA ASP A 1 -33.62 -8.10 25.14
C ASP A 1 -32.72 -7.08 24.53
N LEU A 2 -33.05 -5.79 24.83
CA LEU A 2 -32.28 -4.63 24.40
C LEU A 2 -30.86 -4.63 25.00
N GLU A 3 -30.64 -5.22 26.17
CA GLU A 3 -29.33 -5.35 26.79
C GLU A 3 -28.41 -6.33 26.06
N ALA A 4 -28.98 -7.47 25.61
CA ALA A 4 -28.24 -8.44 24.79
C ALA A 4 -27.85 -7.85 23.43
N LEU A 5 -28.73 -7.02 22.84
CA LEU A 5 -28.50 -6.27 21.63
C LEU A 5 -27.35 -5.25 21.80
N SER A 6 -27.42 -4.45 22.86
CA SER A 6 -26.40 -3.45 23.17
C SER A 6 -25.02 -4.07 23.47
N LYS A 7 -25.01 -5.29 24.03
CA LYS A 7 -23.79 -6.06 24.26
C LYS A 7 -23.22 -6.55 22.95
N ARG A 8 -24.03 -7.16 22.08
CA ARG A 8 -23.60 -7.62 20.74
C ARG A 8 -23.05 -6.49 19.87
N ILE A 9 -23.72 -5.35 19.86
CA ILE A 9 -23.24 -4.16 19.10
C ILE A 9 -21.90 -3.67 19.66
N ARG A 10 -21.70 -3.70 20.98
CA ARG A 10 -20.42 -3.34 21.62
C ARG A 10 -19.32 -4.33 21.27
N ASP A 11 -19.61 -5.63 21.29
CA ASP A 11 -18.63 -6.69 21.00
C ASP A 11 -18.20 -6.64 19.52
N ILE A 12 -19.12 -6.36 18.59
CA ILE A 12 -18.83 -6.13 17.17
C ILE A 12 -17.94 -4.89 16.99
N ARG A 13 -18.23 -3.79 17.70
CA ARG A 13 -17.48 -2.54 17.62
C ARG A 13 -16.05 -2.66 18.21
N SER A 14 -15.86 -3.57 19.16
CA SER A 14 -14.53 -3.84 19.78
C SER A 14 -13.72 -4.91 19.04
N GLY A 15 -14.21 -5.47 17.93
CA GLY A 15 -13.51 -6.51 17.16
C GLY A 15 -13.44 -7.88 17.84
N ASN A 16 -14.22 -8.11 18.92
CA ASN A 16 -14.22 -9.36 19.64
C ASN A 16 -15.30 -10.30 19.11
N TYR A 17 -14.97 -11.06 18.06
CA TYR A 17 -15.88 -11.98 17.37
C TYR A 17 -15.83 -13.41 17.91
N ALA A 18 -14.99 -13.71 18.89
CA ALA A 18 -14.82 -15.06 19.45
C ALA A 18 -15.84 -15.31 20.55
N GLY A 19 -16.94 -15.98 20.22
CA GLY A 19 -17.84 -16.47 21.26
C GLY A 19 -19.30 -16.70 20.88
N TYR A 20 -19.71 -16.40 19.67
CA TYR A 20 -21.08 -16.67 19.22
C TYR A 20 -21.14 -17.95 18.40
N LYS A 21 -21.20 -19.09 19.12
CA LYS A 21 -21.57 -20.37 18.54
C LYS A 21 -23.11 -20.48 18.49
N ASP A 22 -23.58 -21.08 17.40
CA ASP A 22 -24.98 -21.36 17.05
C ASP A 22 -25.88 -21.68 18.23
N VAL A 23 -26.99 -20.97 18.33
CA VAL A 23 -28.18 -21.31 19.13
C VAL A 23 -29.24 -21.91 18.19
N THR A 24 -28.86 -22.86 17.37
CA THR A 24 -29.82 -23.57 16.49
C THR A 24 -29.81 -25.08 16.66
N ASP A 25 -29.23 -25.59 17.76
CA ASP A 25 -29.41 -27.03 18.07
C ASP A 25 -30.02 -27.20 19.44
N GLY A 26 -31.31 -27.56 19.46
CA GLY A 26 -31.96 -28.07 20.66
C GLY A 26 -33.46 -27.81 20.73
N ASN A 27 -34.26 -28.48 19.96
CA ASN A 27 -35.51 -29.06 20.49
C ASN A 27 -36.09 -30.14 19.58
N GLY A 28 -35.58 -31.34 19.77
CA GLY A 28 -36.32 -32.54 19.46
C GLY A 28 -36.94 -33.05 20.74
N LEU A 29 -38.25 -33.00 20.85
CA LEU A 29 -39.01 -33.83 21.75
C LEU A 29 -40.37 -34.14 21.11
N SER A 30 -40.46 -35.38 20.65
CA SER A 30 -41.66 -36.13 20.38
C SER A 30 -42.47 -36.31 21.66
N GLY A 31 -43.79 -36.26 21.56
CA GLY A 31 -44.73 -36.61 22.64
C GLY A 31 -46.17 -36.59 22.16
N ASP A 32 -46.63 -37.77 21.79
CA ASP A 32 -48.03 -38.09 21.51
C ASP A 32 -48.96 -37.72 22.66
N GLY A 33 -50.23 -37.44 22.37
CA GLY A 33 -51.29 -37.37 23.34
C GLY A 33 -52.55 -36.66 22.86
N ASP A 34 -53.45 -37.39 22.31
CA ASP A 34 -54.82 -37.03 21.87
C ASP A 34 -55.82 -37.06 23.05
N PRO A 35 -57.10 -36.82 22.86
CA PRO A 35 -57.90 -35.65 23.28
C PRO A 35 -58.93 -35.97 24.35
N ALA A 36 -59.56 -34.95 24.88
CA ALA A 36 -61.00 -35.01 25.13
C ALA A 36 -61.58 -33.87 26.02
N LYS A 37 -62.62 -33.23 25.48
CA LYS A 37 -63.86 -32.75 26.13
C LYS A 37 -63.86 -31.73 27.27
N ALA A 38 -64.46 -30.65 27.04
CA ALA A 38 -65.77 -30.22 27.56
C ALA A 38 -65.87 -28.74 27.77
N THR A 39 -66.78 -28.08 27.06
CA THR A 39 -67.87 -27.18 27.49
C THR A 39 -67.56 -26.20 28.66
N ASP A 40 -67.73 -24.90 28.56
CA ASP A 40 -68.96 -24.14 28.45
C ASP A 40 -68.70 -22.61 28.54
N ALA A 41 -69.66 -21.95 28.06
CA ALA A 41 -69.89 -20.53 27.85
C ALA A 41 -69.58 -19.57 28.99
N THR A 42 -69.46 -18.29 28.54
CA THR A 42 -69.73 -17.02 29.12
C THR A 42 -68.46 -16.17 29.42
N GLY A 43 -68.39 -15.02 28.72
CA GLY A 43 -67.42 -13.94 29.01
C GLY A 43 -66.90 -13.15 27.81
N ALA A 44 -67.82 -12.66 26.96
CA ALA A 44 -67.50 -11.65 25.96
C ALA A 44 -67.25 -10.31 26.64
N ALA A 45 -66.12 -9.69 26.35
CA ALA A 45 -65.86 -8.25 26.37
C ALA A 45 -64.51 -7.78 27.00
N ALA A 46 -63.47 -8.66 27.13
CA ALA A 46 -62.18 -8.17 27.63
C ALA A 46 -60.98 -8.82 26.88
N LYS A 47 -61.17 -9.28 25.66
CA LYS A 47 -60.13 -10.04 24.94
C LYS A 47 -59.47 -9.35 23.75
N ASP A 48 -59.90 -8.18 23.33
CA ASP A 48 -59.35 -7.57 22.11
C ASP A 48 -58.13 -6.66 22.28
N GLU A 49 -57.91 -6.06 23.45
CA GLU A 49 -56.73 -5.19 23.65
C GLU A 49 -55.44 -5.98 23.94
N ASN A 50 -55.54 -7.18 24.52
CA ASN A 50 -54.34 -8.01 24.82
C ASN A 50 -53.91 -8.87 23.63
N ALA A 51 -54.78 -9.16 22.68
CA ALA A 51 -54.45 -9.86 21.45
C ALA A 51 -53.76 -9.00 20.41
N SER A 52 -54.05 -7.69 20.39
CA SER A 52 -53.36 -6.74 19.51
C SER A 52 -51.97 -6.40 20.03
N ARG A 53 -51.76 -6.27 21.36
CA ARG A 53 -50.44 -6.07 21.97
C ARG A 53 -49.55 -7.32 21.80
N GLY A 54 -50.05 -8.53 21.91
CA GLY A 54 -49.31 -9.77 21.69
C GLY A 54 -48.91 -10.00 20.23
N ARG A 55 -49.76 -9.58 19.28
CA ARG A 55 -49.46 -9.64 17.83
C ARG A 55 -48.41 -8.63 17.41
N ASN A 56 -48.47 -7.37 17.86
CA ASN A 56 -47.48 -6.36 17.58
C ASN A 56 -46.12 -6.68 18.22
N SER A 57 -46.09 -7.27 19.43
CA SER A 57 -44.84 -7.69 20.07
C SER A 57 -44.19 -8.90 19.39
N ARG A 58 -44.99 -9.84 18.85
CA ARG A 58 -44.44 -10.96 18.06
C ARG A 58 -43.97 -10.55 16.66
N MET A 59 -44.66 -9.61 16.00
CA MET A 59 -44.21 -9.04 14.72
C MET A 59 -42.91 -8.27 14.90
N ALA A 60 -42.79 -7.40 15.91
CA ALA A 60 -41.57 -6.66 16.19
C ALA A 60 -40.39 -7.54 16.57
N GLY A 61 -40.64 -8.71 17.19
CA GLY A 61 -39.61 -9.73 17.48
C GLY A 61 -39.12 -10.43 16.21
N HIS A 62 -40.01 -10.76 15.29
CA HIS A 62 -39.68 -11.42 14.04
C HIS A 62 -38.87 -10.50 13.11
N ASP A 63 -39.25 -9.22 12.99
CA ASP A 63 -38.51 -8.20 12.21
C ASP A 63 -37.10 -7.96 12.75
N LEU A 64 -36.92 -8.09 14.08
CA LEU A 64 -35.58 -7.96 14.70
C LEU A 64 -34.71 -9.21 14.45
N GLU A 65 -35.27 -10.42 14.50
CA GLU A 65 -34.55 -11.65 14.19
C GLU A 65 -34.15 -11.69 12.71
N ASP A 66 -35.03 -11.28 11.79
CA ASP A 66 -34.73 -11.19 10.37
C ASP A 66 -33.60 -10.14 10.09
N THR A 67 -33.60 -9.00 10.76
CA THR A 67 -32.55 -8.00 10.62
C THR A 67 -31.21 -8.49 11.19
N PHE A 68 -31.21 -9.27 12.28
CA PHE A 68 -29.99 -9.90 12.79
C PHE A 68 -29.44 -10.96 11.83
N SER A 69 -30.31 -11.80 11.26
CA SER A 69 -29.89 -12.77 10.26
C SER A 69 -29.25 -12.09 9.04
N GLN A 70 -29.88 -11.04 8.53
CA GLN A 70 -29.32 -10.26 7.42
C GLN A 70 -27.97 -9.61 7.75
N LEU A 71 -27.81 -9.07 8.98
CA LEU A 71 -26.52 -8.50 9.42
C LEU A 71 -25.42 -9.57 9.52
N GLU A 72 -25.79 -10.77 10.00
CA GLU A 72 -24.84 -11.88 10.09
C GLU A 72 -24.43 -12.37 8.69
N ASP A 73 -25.40 -12.49 7.75
CA ASP A 73 -25.13 -12.83 6.36
C ASP A 73 -24.22 -11.81 5.67
N ILE A 74 -24.46 -10.52 5.92
CA ILE A 74 -23.59 -9.43 5.41
C ILE A 74 -22.19 -9.56 6.03
N ARG A 75 -22.09 -9.78 7.34
CA ARG A 75 -20.80 -9.96 8.03
C ARG A 75 -20.03 -11.15 7.45
N GLN A 76 -20.70 -12.26 7.24
CA GLN A 76 -20.09 -13.47 6.68
C GLN A 76 -19.69 -13.26 5.21
N GLY A 77 -20.54 -12.61 4.43
CA GLY A 77 -20.22 -12.23 3.05
C GLY A 77 -19.02 -11.30 2.97
N MET A 78 -18.94 -10.31 3.85
CA MET A 78 -17.77 -9.41 3.94
C MET A 78 -16.50 -10.16 4.36
N ALA A 79 -16.59 -11.08 5.34
CA ALA A 79 -15.44 -11.87 5.76
C ALA A 79 -14.93 -12.78 4.63
N CYS A 80 -15.81 -13.43 3.88
CA CYS A 80 -15.44 -14.22 2.71
C CYS A 80 -14.81 -13.35 1.60
N ALA A 81 -15.39 -12.18 1.31
CA ALA A 81 -14.87 -11.28 0.30
C ALA A 81 -13.46 -10.74 0.66
N VAL A 82 -13.23 -10.43 1.94
CA VAL A 82 -11.91 -10.02 2.44
C VAL A 82 -10.89 -11.17 2.33
N ASP A 83 -11.28 -12.40 2.70
CA ASP A 83 -10.39 -13.57 2.60
C ASP A 83 -10.03 -13.87 1.14
N GLU A 84 -11.01 -13.83 0.24
CA GLU A 84 -10.81 -14.01 -1.20
C GLU A 84 -9.89 -12.92 -1.79
N GLN A 85 -10.09 -11.67 -1.38
CA GLN A 85 -9.24 -10.56 -1.77
C GLN A 85 -7.79 -10.77 -1.27
N MET A 86 -7.62 -11.14 -0.01
CA MET A 86 -6.30 -11.43 0.56
C MET A 86 -5.62 -12.60 -0.15
N ARG A 87 -6.37 -13.65 -0.48
CA ARG A 87 -5.85 -14.80 -1.22
C ARG A 87 -5.43 -14.41 -2.64
N SER A 88 -6.22 -13.59 -3.32
CA SER A 88 -5.88 -13.05 -4.64
C SER A 88 -4.60 -12.23 -4.61
N GLU A 89 -4.45 -11.34 -3.61
CA GLU A 89 -3.23 -10.54 -3.45
C GLU A 89 -2.01 -11.42 -3.15
N ARG A 90 -2.12 -12.43 -2.27
CA ARG A 90 -1.04 -13.39 -2.01
C ARG A 90 -0.63 -14.15 -3.26
N MET A 91 -1.60 -14.66 -4.05
CA MET A 91 -1.29 -15.33 -5.31
C MET A 91 -0.56 -14.42 -6.31
N LYS A 92 -0.96 -13.15 -6.42
CA LYS A 92 -0.25 -12.18 -7.27
C LYS A 92 1.21 -12.01 -6.83
N VAL A 93 1.45 -11.92 -5.52
CA VAL A 93 2.81 -11.79 -4.96
C VAL A 93 3.63 -13.03 -5.23
N GLU A 94 3.09 -14.21 -5.00
CA GLU A 94 3.77 -15.50 -5.23
C GLU A 94 4.10 -15.69 -6.72
N LEU A 95 3.17 -15.37 -7.63
CA LEU A 95 3.43 -15.39 -9.07
C LEU A 95 4.55 -14.42 -9.46
N ILE A 96 4.55 -13.19 -8.93
CA ILE A 96 5.61 -12.22 -9.20
C ILE A 96 6.95 -12.70 -8.63
N ALA A 97 6.96 -13.34 -7.45
CA ALA A 97 8.15 -13.89 -6.84
C ALA A 97 8.76 -15.00 -7.71
N ASN A 98 7.95 -15.95 -8.16
CA ASN A 98 8.39 -17.08 -9.00
C ASN A 98 8.89 -16.59 -10.37
N VAL A 99 8.13 -15.72 -11.04
CA VAL A 99 8.53 -15.12 -12.32
C VAL A 99 9.81 -14.30 -12.18
N SER A 100 9.98 -13.55 -11.08
CA SER A 100 11.21 -12.77 -10.86
C SER A 100 12.42 -13.65 -10.67
N HIS A 101 12.29 -14.78 -9.96
CA HIS A 101 13.36 -15.77 -9.82
C HIS A 101 13.75 -16.36 -11.18
N ASP A 102 12.75 -16.74 -11.98
CA ASP A 102 12.96 -17.36 -13.29
C ASP A 102 13.54 -16.38 -14.32
N ILE A 103 13.28 -15.09 -14.18
CA ILE A 103 13.92 -14.03 -14.98
C ILE A 103 15.34 -13.72 -14.49
N LYS A 104 15.60 -13.77 -13.17
CA LYS A 104 16.89 -13.42 -12.58
C LYS A 104 18.01 -14.33 -13.09
N THR A 105 17.75 -15.63 -13.25
CA THR A 105 18.73 -16.62 -13.66
C THR A 105 19.25 -16.36 -15.08
N PRO A 106 18.43 -16.29 -16.14
CA PRO A 106 18.92 -16.01 -17.49
C PRO A 106 19.51 -14.60 -17.61
N LEU A 107 18.98 -13.62 -16.86
CA LEU A 107 19.49 -12.26 -16.87
C LEU A 107 20.89 -12.18 -16.25
N THR A 108 21.16 -12.93 -15.19
CA THR A 108 22.50 -13.02 -14.59
C THR A 108 23.49 -13.59 -15.60
N SER A 109 23.10 -14.61 -16.38
CA SER A 109 23.93 -15.17 -17.44
C SER A 109 24.23 -14.13 -18.53
N ILE A 110 23.23 -13.38 -18.99
CA ILE A 110 23.40 -12.31 -19.99
C ILE A 110 24.42 -11.28 -19.47
N ILE A 111 24.26 -10.81 -18.23
CA ILE A 111 25.17 -9.83 -17.62
C ILE A 111 26.59 -10.38 -17.55
N SER A 112 26.77 -11.66 -17.18
CA SER A 112 28.09 -12.27 -17.12
C SER A 112 28.75 -12.34 -18.51
N TYR A 113 27.99 -12.70 -19.55
CA TYR A 113 28.54 -12.71 -20.92
C TYR A 113 28.86 -11.32 -21.43
N VAL A 114 28.06 -10.32 -21.11
CA VAL A 114 28.34 -8.91 -21.44
C VAL A 114 29.63 -8.46 -20.73
N GLN A 115 29.83 -8.87 -19.46
CA GLN A 115 31.04 -8.57 -18.71
C GLN A 115 32.26 -9.20 -19.34
N PHE A 116 32.20 -10.48 -19.76
CA PHE A 116 33.30 -11.13 -20.48
C PHE A 116 33.64 -10.39 -21.79
N LEU A 117 32.62 -9.95 -22.55
CA LEU A 117 32.85 -9.17 -23.76
C LEU A 117 33.48 -7.81 -23.47
N LYS A 118 33.19 -7.17 -22.32
CA LYS A 118 33.88 -5.92 -21.90
C LYS A 118 35.36 -6.12 -21.55
N GLU A 119 35.71 -7.28 -21.07
CA GLU A 119 37.09 -7.66 -20.69
C GLU A 119 37.92 -8.10 -21.91
N GLU A 120 37.27 -8.42 -23.04
CA GLU A 120 37.97 -8.84 -24.27
C GLU A 120 38.77 -7.67 -24.86
N LYS A 121 40.04 -7.93 -25.11
CA LYS A 121 40.96 -6.98 -25.75
C LYS A 121 40.82 -7.13 -27.26
N ASP A 122 40.87 -6.07 -28.01
CA ASP A 122 40.83 -6.05 -29.48
C ASP A 122 39.45 -6.15 -30.14
N LEU A 123 38.37 -5.76 -29.43
CA LEU A 123 37.08 -5.60 -30.07
C LEU A 123 37.08 -4.33 -30.97
N PRO A 124 36.54 -4.39 -32.20
CA PRO A 124 36.30 -3.19 -33.00
C PRO A 124 35.46 -2.15 -32.28
N ASP A 125 35.73 -0.86 -32.51
CA ASP A 125 35.07 0.25 -31.80
C ASP A 125 33.55 0.15 -31.81
N HIS A 126 32.96 -0.15 -32.96
CA HIS A 126 31.50 -0.31 -33.06
C HIS A 126 30.95 -1.49 -32.24
N VAL A 127 31.77 -2.53 -31.99
CA VAL A 127 31.38 -3.66 -31.12
C VAL A 127 31.46 -3.27 -29.66
N GLN A 128 32.47 -2.48 -29.27
CA GLN A 128 32.60 -1.92 -27.92
C GLN A 128 31.36 -1.04 -27.60
N ASP A 129 30.90 -0.21 -28.54
CA ASP A 129 29.68 0.58 -28.38
C ASP A 129 28.44 -0.33 -28.16
N TYR A 130 28.32 -1.42 -28.90
CA TYR A 130 27.20 -2.36 -28.73
C TYR A 130 27.27 -3.04 -27.36
N VAL A 131 28.44 -3.46 -26.92
CA VAL A 131 28.67 -4.09 -25.60
C VAL A 131 28.30 -3.12 -24.48
N LYS A 132 28.67 -1.84 -24.61
CA LYS A 132 28.31 -0.79 -23.66
C LYS A 132 26.78 -0.63 -23.56
N ILE A 133 26.10 -0.57 -24.70
CA ILE A 133 24.62 -0.46 -24.75
C ILE A 133 23.98 -1.71 -24.12
N LEU A 134 24.49 -2.92 -24.41
CA LEU A 134 23.98 -4.15 -23.84
C LEU A 134 24.16 -4.20 -22.33
N ASP A 135 25.32 -3.75 -21.81
CA ASP A 135 25.57 -3.66 -20.38
C ASP A 135 24.56 -2.72 -19.70
N GLU A 136 24.40 -1.51 -20.20
CA GLU A 136 23.43 -0.53 -19.68
C GLU A 136 22.00 -1.07 -19.68
N LYS A 137 21.57 -1.70 -20.77
CA LYS A 137 20.21 -2.28 -20.89
C LYS A 137 20.02 -3.49 -19.98
N SER A 138 21.02 -4.34 -19.83
CA SER A 138 20.98 -5.52 -18.97
C SER A 138 20.95 -5.13 -17.49
N GLN A 139 21.75 -4.16 -17.06
CA GLN A 139 21.73 -3.64 -15.70
C GLN A 139 20.38 -2.98 -15.39
N ARG A 140 19.86 -2.20 -16.34
CA ARG A 140 18.53 -1.59 -16.20
C ARG A 140 17.43 -2.64 -16.03
N LEU A 141 17.44 -3.71 -16.83
CA LEU A 141 16.46 -4.79 -16.72
C LEU A 141 16.57 -5.52 -15.38
N LYS A 142 17.81 -5.77 -14.91
CA LYS A 142 18.06 -6.33 -13.57
C LYS A 142 17.43 -5.49 -12.47
N ASN A 143 17.66 -4.19 -12.50
CA ASN A 143 17.10 -3.26 -11.50
C ASN A 143 15.57 -3.26 -11.57
N MET A 144 14.97 -3.24 -12.77
CA MET A 144 13.53 -3.27 -12.95
C MET A 144 12.90 -4.56 -12.38
N VAL A 145 13.49 -5.73 -12.62
CA VAL A 145 13.01 -7.01 -12.06
C VAL A 145 13.10 -7.00 -10.54
N GLN A 146 14.20 -6.49 -9.98
CA GLN A 146 14.37 -6.36 -8.53
C GLN A 146 13.34 -5.39 -7.92
N ASP A 147 13.05 -4.29 -8.59
CA ASP A 147 12.09 -3.28 -8.15
C ASP A 147 10.66 -3.85 -8.13
N VAL A 148 10.23 -4.54 -9.19
CA VAL A 148 8.91 -5.21 -9.24
C VAL A 148 8.75 -6.20 -8.08
N PHE A 149 9.79 -6.99 -7.83
CA PHE A 149 9.80 -7.96 -6.74
C PHE A 149 9.72 -7.29 -5.35
N ALA A 150 10.51 -6.23 -5.16
CA ALA A 150 10.55 -5.51 -3.89
C ALA A 150 9.18 -4.83 -3.58
N VAL A 151 8.55 -4.21 -4.58
CA VAL A 151 7.19 -3.64 -4.46
C VAL A 151 6.15 -4.72 -4.14
N SER A 152 6.27 -5.89 -4.78
CA SER A 152 5.36 -6.99 -4.52
C SER A 152 5.47 -7.51 -3.08
N LYS A 153 6.70 -7.69 -2.58
CA LYS A 153 6.95 -8.10 -1.18
C LYS A 153 6.55 -7.03 -0.16
N ALA A 154 6.75 -5.77 -0.48
CA ALA A 154 6.31 -4.67 0.38
C ALA A 154 4.78 -4.66 0.53
N ALA A 155 4.06 -4.85 -0.58
CA ALA A 155 2.60 -4.89 -0.58
C ALA A 155 2.01 -6.09 0.19
N SER A 156 2.72 -7.23 0.26
CA SER A 156 2.31 -8.41 1.04
C SER A 156 2.72 -8.37 2.51
N GLY A 157 3.51 -7.38 2.93
CA GLY A 157 4.08 -7.34 4.28
C GLY A 157 5.19 -8.37 4.53
N GLU A 158 5.67 -9.07 3.50
CA GLU A 158 6.72 -10.09 3.58
C GLU A 158 8.14 -9.52 3.41
N LEU A 159 8.26 -8.22 3.23
CA LEU A 159 9.55 -7.57 3.07
C LEU A 159 10.28 -7.54 4.42
N PRO A 160 11.46 -8.19 4.57
CA PRO A 160 12.24 -8.06 5.79
C PRO A 160 12.71 -6.60 5.93
N MET A 161 12.43 -6.00 7.09
CA MET A 161 12.75 -4.62 7.41
C MET A 161 13.82 -4.58 8.49
N HIS A 162 14.84 -3.76 8.30
CA HIS A 162 15.88 -3.47 9.28
C HIS A 162 15.66 -2.07 9.86
N MET A 163 14.71 -2.00 10.82
CA MET A 163 14.35 -0.74 11.45
C MET A 163 15.46 -0.27 12.40
N GLU A 164 15.96 0.92 12.18
CA GLU A 164 17.01 1.57 12.98
C GLU A 164 16.71 3.05 13.17
N GLU A 165 17.23 3.62 14.24
CA GLU A 165 17.19 5.06 14.44
C GLU A 165 18.28 5.70 13.58
N LEU A 166 17.89 6.60 12.70
CA LEU A 166 18.82 7.31 11.82
C LEU A 166 18.46 8.79 11.69
N ASP A 167 19.48 9.59 11.35
CA ASP A 167 19.32 11.00 11.05
C ASP A 167 18.83 11.19 9.61
N PHE A 168 17.58 11.65 9.47
CA PHE A 168 16.93 11.82 8.19
C PHE A 168 17.63 12.87 7.32
N GLY A 169 18.17 13.94 7.92
CA GLY A 169 18.94 14.94 7.20
C GLY A 169 20.22 14.37 6.60
N LYS A 170 20.96 13.55 7.36
CA LYS A 170 22.17 12.88 6.85
C LYS A 170 21.85 11.91 5.72
N LEU A 171 20.75 11.14 5.81
CA LEU A 171 20.33 10.26 4.74
C LEU A 171 20.06 11.01 3.44
N LEU A 172 19.35 12.14 3.51
CA LEU A 172 19.10 12.98 2.34
C LEU A 172 20.37 13.53 1.74
N CYS A 173 21.27 14.08 2.58
CA CYS A 173 22.56 14.61 2.13
C CYS A 173 23.44 13.52 1.50
N GLN A 174 23.49 12.32 2.08
CA GLN A 174 24.24 11.21 1.53
C GLN A 174 23.67 10.78 0.17
N THR A 175 22.34 10.63 0.05
CA THR A 175 21.71 10.27 -1.22
C THR A 175 21.99 11.31 -2.32
N LEU A 176 21.97 12.60 -1.98
CA LEU A 176 22.32 13.67 -2.91
C LEU A 176 23.79 13.62 -3.33
N ALA A 177 24.71 13.36 -2.39
CA ALA A 177 26.14 13.24 -2.67
C ALA A 177 26.43 12.04 -3.59
N ASP A 178 25.81 10.90 -3.35
CA ASP A 178 25.97 9.71 -4.19
C ASP A 178 25.43 9.92 -5.63
N MET A 179 24.53 10.88 -5.81
CA MET A 179 23.96 11.24 -7.13
C MET A 179 24.59 12.51 -7.75
N GLU A 180 25.66 13.05 -7.17
CA GLU A 180 26.28 14.33 -7.59
C GLU A 180 26.67 14.34 -9.08
N GLU A 181 27.24 13.26 -9.59
CA GLU A 181 27.60 13.13 -10.99
C GLU A 181 26.38 13.18 -11.92
N GLN A 182 25.29 12.49 -11.54
CA GLN A 182 24.05 12.48 -12.31
C GLN A 182 23.36 13.85 -12.26
N ILE A 183 23.35 14.50 -11.10
CA ILE A 183 22.81 15.85 -10.91
C ILE A 183 23.64 16.85 -11.72
N GLY A 184 24.96 16.78 -11.65
CA GLY A 184 25.87 17.66 -12.35
C GLY A 184 25.82 17.53 -13.87
N SER A 185 25.54 16.34 -14.38
CA SER A 185 25.34 16.09 -15.83
C SER A 185 23.93 16.43 -16.31
N SER A 186 22.99 16.64 -15.40
CA SER A 186 21.62 17.02 -15.72
C SER A 186 21.49 18.51 -16.03
N LYS A 187 20.38 18.89 -16.64
CA LYS A 187 20.09 20.31 -16.95
C LYS A 187 19.32 21.02 -15.83
N VAL A 188 19.18 20.42 -14.65
CA VAL A 188 18.46 20.99 -13.52
C VAL A 188 19.40 21.27 -12.35
N SER A 189 19.04 22.21 -11.49
CA SER A 189 19.83 22.54 -10.31
C SER A 189 19.09 22.21 -9.02
N PHE A 190 19.73 21.42 -8.14
CA PHE A 190 19.15 21.09 -6.85
C PHE A 190 19.40 22.21 -5.82
N ARG A 191 18.39 22.50 -5.02
CA ARG A 191 18.44 23.42 -3.89
C ARG A 191 17.94 22.69 -2.65
N THR A 192 18.73 22.73 -1.59
CA THR A 192 18.46 21.99 -0.35
C THR A 192 18.19 22.94 0.81
N GLU A 193 17.17 22.64 1.58
CA GLU A 193 16.86 23.29 2.85
C GLU A 193 16.70 22.17 3.89
N ILE A 194 17.82 21.72 4.48
CA ILE A 194 17.92 20.65 5.45
C ILE A 194 18.47 21.24 6.75
N PRO A 195 17.82 21.03 7.90
CA PRO A 195 18.29 21.50 9.19
C PRO A 195 19.69 20.96 9.53
N GLU A 196 20.54 21.78 10.16
CA GLU A 196 21.83 21.33 10.68
C GLU A 196 21.67 20.42 11.91
N SER A 197 20.60 20.61 12.68
CA SER A 197 20.28 19.75 13.82
C SER A 197 19.80 18.39 13.35
N PRO A 198 20.25 17.29 13.99
CA PRO A 198 19.80 15.94 13.64
C PRO A 198 18.29 15.79 13.77
N VAL A 199 17.65 15.20 12.77
CA VAL A 199 16.23 14.84 12.77
C VAL A 199 16.15 13.32 12.81
N MET A 200 16.01 12.76 14.02
CA MET A 200 16.00 11.32 14.22
C MET A 200 14.65 10.72 13.88
N ILE A 201 14.67 9.65 13.08
CA ILE A 201 13.48 8.85 12.73
C ILE A 201 13.79 7.37 12.87
N LEU A 202 12.77 6.54 13.11
CA LEU A 202 12.88 5.09 13.12
C LEU A 202 12.44 4.55 11.75
N THR A 203 13.38 4.00 10.98
CA THR A 203 13.12 3.51 9.62
C THR A 203 14.22 2.54 9.15
N ASP A 204 14.05 1.95 7.98
CA ASP A 204 15.09 1.18 7.29
C ASP A 204 15.90 2.11 6.37
N GLY A 205 17.17 2.34 6.73
CA GLY A 205 18.05 3.28 6.02
C GLY A 205 18.27 2.90 4.55
N GLN A 206 18.41 1.62 4.22
CA GLN A 206 18.61 1.16 2.84
C GLN A 206 17.34 1.39 2.00
N ARG A 207 16.16 1.15 2.58
CA ARG A 207 14.88 1.37 1.90
C ARG A 207 14.65 2.86 1.67
N MET A 208 14.90 3.69 2.66
CA MET A 208 14.75 5.14 2.53
C MET A 208 15.76 5.75 1.55
N TYR A 209 17.00 5.27 1.54
CA TYR A 209 17.96 5.63 0.49
C TYR A 209 17.37 5.36 -0.91
N ARG A 210 16.79 4.18 -1.12
CA ARG A 210 16.16 3.82 -2.40
C ARG A 210 14.94 4.69 -2.73
N VAL A 211 14.15 5.08 -1.72
CA VAL A 211 13.04 6.02 -1.88
C VAL A 211 13.55 7.34 -2.47
N PHE A 212 14.53 7.97 -1.80
CA PHE A 212 15.02 9.27 -2.25
C PHE A 212 15.81 9.20 -3.54
N GLN A 213 16.55 8.12 -3.80
CA GLN A 213 17.18 7.88 -5.09
C GLN A 213 16.12 7.87 -6.22
N ASN A 214 15.00 7.19 -6.04
CA ASN A 214 13.91 7.19 -7.01
C ASN A 214 13.28 8.58 -7.19
N LEU A 215 13.09 9.33 -6.09
CA LEU A 215 12.51 10.68 -6.14
C LEU A 215 13.43 11.66 -6.86
N PHE A 216 14.73 11.62 -6.58
CA PHE A 216 15.71 12.50 -7.23
C PHE A 216 15.89 12.12 -8.70
N GLN A 217 15.95 10.83 -9.02
CA GLN A 217 15.98 10.36 -10.41
C GLN A 217 14.73 10.80 -11.19
N ASN A 218 13.57 10.72 -10.57
CA ASN A 218 12.32 11.21 -11.14
C ASN A 218 12.37 12.72 -11.39
N ALA A 219 12.87 13.49 -10.42
CA ALA A 219 13.03 14.92 -10.56
C ALA A 219 14.03 15.30 -11.69
N ILE A 220 15.15 14.59 -11.81
CA ILE A 220 16.10 14.78 -12.91
C ILE A 220 15.44 14.51 -14.27
N GLN A 221 14.67 13.44 -14.36
CA GLN A 221 14.10 12.95 -15.63
C GLN A 221 12.93 13.82 -16.13
N TYR A 222 12.08 14.31 -15.21
CA TYR A 222 10.81 14.96 -15.59
C TYR A 222 10.79 16.47 -15.34
N SER A 223 11.88 17.06 -14.88
CA SER A 223 11.94 18.52 -14.70
C SER A 223 12.17 19.24 -16.02
N LEU A 224 11.64 20.44 -16.10
CA LEU A 224 11.89 21.37 -17.18
C LEU A 224 13.38 21.75 -17.19
N ASP A 225 14.01 21.72 -18.36
CA ASP A 225 15.41 22.13 -18.55
C ASP A 225 15.68 23.53 -17.98
N GLY A 226 16.74 23.68 -17.21
CA GLY A 226 17.12 24.94 -16.56
C GLY A 226 16.32 25.27 -15.29
N SER A 227 15.35 24.45 -14.90
CA SER A 227 14.57 24.64 -13.67
C SER A 227 15.33 24.20 -12.42
N ARG A 228 14.70 24.40 -11.27
CA ARG A 228 15.22 24.02 -9.96
C ARG A 228 14.40 22.90 -9.34
N VAL A 229 15.11 21.97 -8.68
CA VAL A 229 14.53 20.96 -7.81
C VAL A 229 14.79 21.37 -6.36
N PHE A 230 13.75 21.46 -5.55
CA PHE A 230 13.87 21.81 -4.15
C PHE A 230 13.73 20.55 -3.30
N VAL A 231 14.71 20.30 -2.43
CA VAL A 231 14.70 19.23 -1.43
C VAL A 231 14.67 19.87 -0.07
N THR A 232 13.60 19.71 0.67
CA THR A 232 13.42 20.31 1.99
C THR A 232 13.16 19.26 3.04
N LEU A 233 13.72 19.46 4.24
CA LEU A 233 13.37 18.68 5.43
C LEU A 233 12.90 19.64 6.50
N GLN A 234 11.69 19.44 7.00
CA GLN A 234 11.09 20.26 8.04
C GLN A 234 10.62 19.38 9.20
N THR A 235 10.56 19.94 10.39
CA THR A 235 10.03 19.26 11.58
C THR A 235 9.25 20.23 12.45
N ASP A 236 8.14 19.71 13.02
CA ASP A 236 7.38 20.41 14.07
C ASP A 236 7.65 19.81 15.46
N GLY A 237 8.67 18.94 15.59
CA GLY A 237 9.00 18.19 16.80
C GLY A 237 8.24 16.87 16.97
N ARG A 238 7.17 16.63 16.19
CA ARG A 238 6.41 15.36 16.19
C ARG A 238 6.54 14.60 14.88
N LEU A 239 6.62 15.34 13.80
CA LEU A 239 6.76 14.81 12.45
C LEU A 239 8.02 15.37 11.80
N ALA A 240 8.75 14.51 11.11
CA ALA A 240 9.79 14.86 10.16
C ALA A 240 9.19 14.75 8.76
N VAL A 241 9.24 15.84 8.00
CA VAL A 241 8.62 15.94 6.67
C VAL A 241 9.68 16.32 5.65
N ALA A 242 10.04 15.37 4.79
CA ALA A 242 10.90 15.61 3.65
C ALA A 242 10.05 15.84 2.40
N SER A 243 10.36 16.86 1.60
CA SER A 243 9.70 17.07 0.32
C SER A 243 10.69 17.25 -0.82
N VAL A 244 10.31 16.72 -1.99
CA VAL A 244 11.00 16.91 -3.26
C VAL A 244 10.05 17.60 -4.21
N LYS A 245 10.40 18.78 -4.68
CA LYS A 245 9.55 19.64 -5.49
C LYS A 245 10.27 20.01 -6.78
N ASN A 246 9.62 19.78 -7.92
CA ASN A 246 10.15 20.11 -9.23
C ASN A 246 9.09 20.69 -10.17
N THR A 247 9.51 21.45 -11.16
CA THR A 247 8.65 21.91 -12.25
C THR A 247 8.72 20.91 -13.38
N SER A 248 7.61 20.28 -13.72
CA SER A 248 7.51 19.27 -14.78
C SER A 248 7.65 19.91 -16.16
N HIS A 249 8.30 19.20 -17.09
CA HIS A 249 8.29 19.55 -18.51
C HIS A 249 7.06 18.99 -19.24
N LEU A 250 6.30 18.10 -18.58
CA LEU A 250 5.05 17.53 -19.08
C LEU A 250 3.87 18.22 -18.40
N GLU A 251 2.78 18.34 -19.13
CA GLU A 251 1.51 18.75 -18.54
C GLU A 251 1.04 17.68 -17.54
N LEU A 252 0.72 18.09 -16.32
CA LEU A 252 0.31 17.19 -15.24
C LEU A 252 -1.22 17.09 -15.21
N GLU A 253 -1.74 15.91 -15.50
CA GLU A 253 -3.17 15.60 -15.42
C GLU A 253 -3.59 15.53 -13.95
N LYS A 254 -4.62 16.33 -13.54
CA LYS A 254 -5.04 16.44 -12.13
C LYS A 254 -5.63 15.15 -11.54
N ASP A 255 -6.23 14.30 -12.38
CA ASP A 255 -6.96 13.10 -11.94
C ASP A 255 -6.14 11.81 -12.08
N LYS A 256 -4.87 11.90 -12.48
CA LYS A 256 -4.02 10.74 -12.70
C LYS A 256 -3.25 10.36 -11.45
N ASP A 257 -3.41 9.12 -10.99
CA ASP A 257 -2.55 8.58 -9.93
C ASP A 257 -1.17 8.21 -10.47
N PHE A 258 -0.18 9.06 -10.21
CA PHE A 258 1.22 8.85 -10.62
C PHE A 258 1.92 7.76 -9.80
N THR A 259 1.29 7.24 -8.75
CA THR A 259 1.82 6.14 -7.92
C THR A 259 1.35 4.77 -8.38
N GLU A 260 0.42 4.68 -9.31
CA GLU A 260 0.03 3.41 -9.91
C GLU A 260 1.21 2.75 -10.61
N ARG A 261 1.28 1.42 -10.51
CA ARG A 261 2.35 0.64 -11.14
C ARG A 261 2.28 0.81 -12.66
N PHE A 262 3.41 1.15 -13.27
CA PHE A 262 3.52 1.43 -14.71
C PHE A 262 2.73 2.66 -15.19
N ALA A 263 2.28 3.53 -14.28
CA ALA A 263 1.69 4.81 -14.66
C ALA A 263 2.74 5.66 -15.40
N ARG A 264 2.49 5.95 -16.66
CA ARG A 264 3.33 6.81 -17.50
C ARG A 264 2.43 7.81 -18.21
N GLY A 265 2.92 9.03 -18.38
CA GLY A 265 2.34 9.94 -19.37
C GLY A 265 2.55 9.37 -20.77
N ASP A 266 1.56 9.53 -21.67
CA ASP A 266 1.63 8.97 -23.03
C ASP A 266 2.87 9.43 -23.82
N GLN A 267 3.43 10.60 -23.50
CA GLN A 267 4.63 11.16 -24.13
C GLN A 267 5.96 10.61 -23.55
N SER A 268 5.96 10.02 -22.37
CA SER A 268 7.19 9.53 -21.72
C SER A 268 7.63 8.10 -22.14
N ARG A 269 6.97 7.52 -23.15
CA ARG A 269 7.31 6.16 -23.64
C ARG A 269 8.73 6.06 -24.22
N THR A 270 9.30 7.16 -24.71
CA THR A 270 10.65 7.25 -25.30
C THR A 270 11.75 7.52 -24.28
N ASP A 271 11.45 8.13 -23.14
CA ASP A 271 12.48 8.64 -22.19
C ASP A 271 13.01 7.64 -21.16
N GLY A 272 12.66 6.39 -21.32
CA GLY A 272 13.41 5.31 -20.68
C GLY A 272 13.10 5.02 -19.20
N GLY A 273 12.18 5.68 -18.51
CA GLY A 273 11.77 5.37 -17.12
C GLY A 273 11.04 4.02 -17.01
N SER A 274 11.13 3.32 -15.87
CA SER A 274 10.38 2.06 -15.62
C SER A 274 8.90 2.29 -15.33
N GLY A 275 8.51 3.51 -14.90
CA GLY A 275 7.18 3.80 -14.38
C GLY A 275 6.91 3.18 -12.99
N LEU A 276 7.96 2.71 -12.31
CA LEU A 276 7.88 2.07 -11.00
C LEU A 276 8.45 2.93 -9.87
N GLY A 277 9.21 3.99 -10.18
CA GLY A 277 9.94 4.76 -9.17
C GLY A 277 9.06 5.32 -8.05
N LEU A 278 7.92 5.94 -8.40
CA LEU A 278 6.99 6.49 -7.41
C LEU A 278 6.23 5.39 -6.64
N SER A 279 5.84 4.29 -7.30
CA SER A 279 5.20 3.16 -6.62
C SER A 279 6.15 2.45 -5.65
N ILE A 280 7.45 2.36 -5.97
CA ILE A 280 8.50 1.87 -5.06
C ILE A 280 8.65 2.82 -3.87
N ALA A 281 8.77 4.12 -4.13
CA ALA A 281 8.93 5.13 -3.10
C ALA A 281 7.75 5.09 -2.11
N ARG A 282 6.52 5.02 -2.60
CA ARG A 282 5.31 4.86 -1.78
C ARG A 282 5.35 3.57 -0.96
N SER A 283 5.54 2.43 -1.64
CA SER A 283 5.48 1.11 -0.96
C SER A 283 6.53 0.97 0.14
N PHE A 284 7.76 1.48 -0.08
CA PHE A 284 8.82 1.41 0.93
C PHE A 284 8.57 2.39 2.07
N THR A 285 8.09 3.60 1.79
CA THR A 285 7.74 4.57 2.83
C THR A 285 6.66 4.01 3.75
N GLU A 286 5.58 3.47 3.19
CA GLU A 286 4.46 2.88 3.94
C GLU A 286 4.91 1.63 4.71
N ALA A 287 5.73 0.76 4.12
CA ALA A 287 6.28 -0.42 4.79
C ALA A 287 7.20 -0.05 5.97
N CYS A 288 7.89 1.09 5.90
CA CYS A 288 8.70 1.63 7.00
C CYS A 288 7.87 2.41 8.05
N GLY A 289 6.54 2.43 7.94
CA GLY A 289 5.66 3.14 8.87
C GLY A 289 5.56 4.65 8.64
N GLY A 290 6.09 5.14 7.52
CA GLY A 290 5.94 6.53 7.08
C GLY A 290 4.67 6.77 6.28
N THR A 291 4.43 8.03 5.93
CA THR A 291 3.35 8.45 5.03
C THR A 291 3.94 9.03 3.76
N PHE A 292 3.43 8.59 2.63
CA PHE A 292 3.79 9.08 1.31
C PHE A 292 2.61 9.83 0.70
N SER A 293 2.84 11.04 0.22
CA SER A 293 1.85 11.82 -0.52
C SER A 293 2.49 12.55 -1.68
N TRP A 294 1.69 12.89 -2.66
CA TRP A 294 2.09 13.72 -3.78
C TRP A 294 0.98 14.69 -4.13
N GLU A 295 1.34 15.83 -4.69
CA GLU A 295 0.42 16.84 -5.16
C GLU A 295 0.94 17.50 -6.44
N THR A 296 0.02 17.99 -7.24
CA THR A 296 0.31 18.76 -8.44
C THR A 296 -0.36 20.13 -8.36
N ASN A 297 0.39 21.16 -8.70
CA ASN A 297 -0.17 22.51 -8.82
C ASN A 297 0.36 23.15 -10.10
N ALA A 298 -0.48 23.18 -11.14
CA ALA A 298 -0.06 23.46 -12.52
C ALA A 298 1.10 22.53 -12.91
N ASP A 299 2.25 23.09 -13.32
CA ASP A 299 3.45 22.32 -13.69
C ASP A 299 4.31 21.89 -12.50
N LEU A 300 3.91 22.26 -11.29
CA LEU A 300 4.66 21.91 -10.09
C LEU A 300 4.25 20.53 -9.58
N PHE A 301 5.22 19.63 -9.46
CA PHE A 301 5.08 18.32 -8.86
C PHE A 301 5.79 18.27 -7.51
N VAL A 302 5.09 17.87 -6.48
CA VAL A 302 5.60 17.80 -5.10
C VAL A 302 5.36 16.41 -4.55
N VAL A 303 6.42 15.77 -4.07
CA VAL A 303 6.33 14.51 -3.30
C VAL A 303 6.73 14.80 -1.87
N THR A 304 5.96 14.27 -0.94
CA THR A 304 6.18 14.42 0.50
C THR A 304 6.28 13.05 1.16
N VAL A 305 7.32 12.88 1.95
CA VAL A 305 7.59 11.69 2.77
C VAL A 305 7.66 12.13 4.22
N SER A 306 6.84 11.57 5.09
CA SER A 306 6.82 11.95 6.50
C SER A 306 6.91 10.75 7.45
N PHE A 307 7.60 10.97 8.57
CA PHE A 307 7.78 10.01 9.66
C PHE A 307 7.47 10.65 11.00
N ARG A 308 6.98 9.85 11.94
CA ARG A 308 6.90 10.29 13.34
C ARG A 308 8.29 10.29 13.96
N ILE A 309 8.58 11.36 14.70
CA ILE A 309 9.80 11.46 15.49
C ILE A 309 9.59 10.63 16.76
N PRO A 310 10.53 9.73 17.13
CA PRO A 310 10.45 8.98 18.38
C PRO A 310 10.34 9.93 19.58
N GLU A 311 9.37 9.71 20.46
CA GLU A 311 9.30 10.41 21.74
C GLU A 311 10.31 9.74 22.69
N TYR A 312 11.39 10.44 23.02
CA TYR A 312 12.28 10.00 24.09
C TYR A 312 11.62 10.37 25.43
N VAL A 313 11.18 9.35 26.18
CA VAL A 313 10.62 9.47 27.53
C VAL A 313 11.75 9.70 28.54
#